data_17176afc9c243bab5863d1e6e2502904
#
_entry.id   17176afc9c243bab5863d1e6e2502904
#
_cell.length_a   1.000
_cell.length_b   1.000
_cell.length_c   1.000
_cell.angle_alpha   90.00
_cell.angle_beta   90.00
_cell.angle_gamma   90.00
#
_symmetry.space_group_name_H-M   'P 1'
#
loop_
_entity.id
_entity.type
_entity.pdbx_description
1 polymer ?
#
loop_
_entity_poly.entity_id
_entity_poly.type
_entity_poly.pdbx_seq_one_letter_code
_entity_poly.pdbx_strand_id
1 'polypeptide(L)'
;MYEYSPIAETNNFIVLDKYEKYASCVRETSTYQTETDLEREFIQDLRNQGYEYLPDLKTKEAMFENVRVQLQILNDVNFTDSEWMRFCEEYLDKASDNHIDKTRKIHDDYIYDFVFDDGHIKNIYIVKKEEKDIAKNKLQVISQFEQTGTQANRYDVTILVNGLPLIQVELKKRGVAIREAFNQINRYSKESFNSDNSLYKYLQIFVISNGTDSRYFANTTKRNKNSFDFTMNWAKADNTLIKDLKDFTATFFQKNTILRVLLTYSVFDSSNNLLIMRPYQIAATERILWKIKSSYITKKWGTTESGGYIWHTTGSGKTLTSFKAARLATELDYIDKVFFVVDRKDLDYQTMKEYQRFSPDSVNGSENTAGL
;
A
#
# COMPACT_ATOMS: atom_id res chain seq x y z
N MET A 1 25.08 15.27 8.49
CA MET A 1 24.49 13.97 8.91
C MET A 1 23.34 14.33 9.80
N TYR A 2 22.11 14.13 9.37
CA TYR A 2 20.92 14.50 10.14
C TYR A 2 20.66 13.40 11.16
N GLU A 3 20.62 13.74 12.45
CA GLU A 3 20.19 12.84 13.52
C GLU A 3 18.65 12.82 13.54
N TYR A 4 18.08 11.69 13.15
CA TYR A 4 16.66 11.41 13.32
C TYR A 4 16.46 10.61 14.58
N SER A 5 15.56 11.06 15.45
CA SER A 5 15.14 10.24 16.60
C SER A 5 13.98 9.34 16.16
N PRO A 6 14.14 8.03 16.12
CA PRO A 6 13.05 7.14 15.79
C PRO A 6 12.03 7.09 16.93
N ILE A 7 10.74 7.27 16.63
CA ILE A 7 9.65 7.09 17.59
C ILE A 7 9.30 5.61 17.71
N ALA A 8 9.37 4.91 16.61
CA ALA A 8 9.20 3.46 16.54
C ALA A 8 10.11 2.94 15.43
N GLU A 9 10.94 2.00 15.77
CA GLU A 9 11.84 1.31 14.86
C GLU A 9 11.54 -0.18 14.91
N THR A 10 11.22 -0.74 13.76
CA THR A 10 11.30 -2.19 13.54
C THR A 10 12.47 -2.44 12.60
N ASN A 11 12.88 -3.70 12.42
CA ASN A 11 13.98 -4.03 11.50
C ASN A 11 13.75 -3.51 10.07
N ASN A 12 12.53 -3.11 9.73
CA ASN A 12 12.12 -2.74 8.38
C ASN A 12 11.29 -1.45 8.27
N PHE A 13 10.98 -0.78 9.37
CA PHE A 13 10.15 0.42 9.38
C PHE A 13 10.55 1.40 10.48
N ILE A 14 10.73 2.67 10.12
CA ILE A 14 11.09 3.75 11.03
C ILE A 14 10.02 4.83 10.95
N VAL A 15 9.35 5.12 12.07
CA VAL A 15 8.54 6.33 12.23
C VAL A 15 9.42 7.38 12.86
N LEU A 16 9.74 8.43 12.11
CA LEU A 16 10.65 9.50 12.55
C LEU A 16 9.91 10.55 13.36
N ASP A 17 10.49 10.93 14.51
CA ASP A 17 9.96 11.97 15.39
C ASP A 17 10.18 13.38 14.81
N LYS A 18 11.38 13.61 14.36
CA LYS A 18 11.77 14.89 13.75
C LYS A 18 12.29 14.62 12.34
N TYR A 19 11.38 14.68 11.39
CA TYR A 19 11.79 14.88 10.02
C TYR A 19 12.10 16.37 9.86
N GLU A 20 13.36 16.75 9.92
CA GLU A 20 13.74 18.06 9.42
C GLU A 20 13.45 18.07 7.92
N LYS A 21 12.56 18.98 7.52
CA LYS A 21 12.24 19.29 6.15
C LYS A 21 13.55 19.22 5.38
N TYR A 22 13.64 18.37 4.36
CA TYR A 22 14.82 18.28 3.51
C TYR A 22 15.26 19.70 3.24
N ALA A 23 16.30 20.14 3.94
CA ALA A 23 16.78 21.49 3.81
C ALA A 23 17.03 21.61 2.33
N SER A 24 16.13 22.31 1.66
CA SER A 24 16.31 22.62 0.27
C SER A 24 17.70 23.19 0.19
N CYS A 25 18.67 22.40 -0.29
CA CYS A 25 19.83 22.99 -0.90
C CYS A 25 19.24 24.08 -1.77
N VAL A 26 19.51 25.30 -1.40
CA VAL A 26 18.99 26.53 -1.96
C VAL A 26 18.31 26.27 -3.30
N ARG A 27 16.99 26.07 -3.27
CA ARG A 27 16.21 26.04 -4.50
C ARG A 27 16.37 27.47 -5.03
N GLU A 28 17.22 27.64 -6.02
CA GLU A 28 16.94 28.69 -6.96
C GLU A 28 15.51 28.42 -7.39
N THR A 29 14.59 29.21 -6.83
CA THR A 29 13.18 29.15 -7.16
C THR A 29 13.06 29.65 -8.59
N SER A 30 13.25 28.73 -9.53
CA SER A 30 12.70 28.96 -10.85
C SER A 30 11.19 29.00 -10.62
N THR A 31 10.64 30.17 -10.71
CA THR A 31 9.24 30.50 -10.45
C THR A 31 8.30 29.77 -11.42
N TYR A 32 8.82 29.03 -12.36
CA TYR A 32 8.08 28.28 -13.38
C TYR A 32 8.68 26.89 -13.58
N GLN A 33 8.00 25.87 -13.05
CA GLN A 33 8.32 24.46 -13.28
C GLN A 33 7.19 23.85 -14.12
N THR A 34 7.54 23.22 -15.25
CA THR A 34 6.57 22.51 -16.10
C THR A 34 6.16 21.18 -15.46
N GLU A 35 5.05 20.57 -15.90
CA GLU A 35 4.66 19.22 -15.46
C GLU A 35 5.76 18.19 -15.79
N THR A 36 6.37 18.33 -16.97
CA THR A 36 7.49 17.45 -17.40
C THR A 36 8.73 17.57 -16.51
N ASP A 37 9.06 18.78 -16.05
CA ASP A 37 10.20 18.98 -15.14
C ASP A 37 9.91 18.37 -13.77
N LEU A 38 8.67 18.54 -13.27
CA LEU A 38 8.23 17.94 -12.01
C LEU A 38 8.25 16.41 -12.08
N GLU A 39 7.78 15.83 -13.18
CA GLU A 39 7.83 14.40 -13.44
C GLU A 39 9.27 13.88 -13.45
N ARG A 40 10.17 14.56 -14.18
CA ARG A 40 11.59 14.17 -14.27
C ARG A 40 12.26 14.21 -12.90
N GLU A 41 12.02 15.26 -12.11
CA GLU A 41 12.56 15.41 -10.76
C GLU A 41 12.02 14.28 -9.84
N PHE A 42 10.73 14.00 -9.89
CA PHE A 42 10.10 12.95 -9.12
C PHE A 42 10.67 11.55 -9.45
N ILE A 43 10.83 11.23 -10.75
CA ILE A 43 11.45 9.97 -11.18
C ILE A 43 12.89 9.87 -10.69
N GLN A 44 13.66 10.99 -10.75
CA GLN A 44 15.03 11.00 -10.26
C GLN A 44 15.09 10.77 -8.74
N ASP A 45 14.17 11.35 -7.97
CA ASP A 45 14.09 11.14 -6.53
C ASP A 45 13.75 9.66 -6.19
N LEU A 46 12.87 9.02 -6.97
CA LEU A 46 12.59 7.59 -6.84
C LEU A 46 13.82 6.72 -7.17
N ARG A 47 14.55 7.04 -8.25
CA ARG A 47 15.80 6.34 -8.61
C ARG A 47 16.84 6.43 -7.49
N ASN A 48 16.96 7.60 -6.88
CA ASN A 48 17.86 7.82 -5.73
C ASN A 48 17.49 6.95 -4.51
N GLN A 49 16.22 6.53 -4.41
CA GLN A 49 15.73 5.59 -3.39
C GLN A 49 15.79 4.12 -3.82
N GLY A 50 16.38 3.81 -4.97
CA GLY A 50 16.61 2.46 -5.44
C GLY A 50 15.48 1.88 -6.32
N TYR A 51 14.58 2.71 -6.83
CA TYR A 51 13.64 2.27 -7.87
C TYR A 51 14.34 2.09 -9.21
N GLU A 52 14.02 1.03 -9.90
CA GLU A 52 14.51 0.80 -11.26
C GLU A 52 13.62 1.54 -12.26
N TYR A 53 14.19 2.50 -12.98
CA TYR A 53 13.45 3.23 -14.00
C TYR A 53 13.53 2.51 -15.35
N LEU A 54 12.39 2.24 -15.96
CA LEU A 54 12.22 1.54 -17.24
C LEU A 54 11.61 2.49 -18.28
N PRO A 55 12.41 3.36 -18.91
CA PRO A 55 11.92 4.39 -19.83
C PRO A 55 11.28 3.80 -21.10
N ASP A 56 11.72 2.63 -21.53
CA ASP A 56 11.32 1.98 -22.77
C ASP A 56 10.12 1.03 -22.60
N LEU A 57 9.64 0.82 -21.36
CA LEU A 57 8.48 -0.01 -21.11
C LEU A 57 7.20 0.78 -21.42
N LYS A 58 6.73 0.72 -22.67
CA LYS A 58 5.63 1.52 -23.21
C LYS A 58 4.47 0.70 -23.74
N THR A 59 4.63 -0.61 -23.92
CA THR A 59 3.62 -1.49 -24.50
C THR A 59 3.11 -2.52 -23.49
N LYS A 60 1.92 -3.03 -23.74
CA LYS A 60 1.31 -4.09 -22.95
C LYS A 60 2.17 -5.35 -22.93
N GLU A 61 2.66 -5.77 -24.08
CA GLU A 61 3.48 -6.97 -24.26
C GLU A 61 4.78 -6.85 -23.45
N ALA A 62 5.47 -5.69 -23.52
CA ALA A 62 6.66 -5.42 -22.71
C ALA A 62 6.37 -5.45 -21.21
N MET A 63 5.17 -5.00 -20.79
CA MET A 63 4.77 -5.04 -19.38
C MET A 63 4.55 -6.49 -18.91
N PHE A 64 3.89 -7.33 -19.71
CA PHE A 64 3.72 -8.76 -19.39
C PHE A 64 5.04 -9.49 -19.31
N GLU A 65 5.97 -9.20 -20.23
CA GLU A 65 7.32 -9.82 -20.18
C GLU A 65 8.10 -9.34 -18.95
N ASN A 66 8.01 -8.07 -18.59
CA ASN A 66 8.62 -7.57 -17.35
C ASN A 66 8.02 -8.28 -16.11
N VAL A 67 6.68 -8.47 -16.05
CA VAL A 67 6.05 -9.24 -14.96
C VAL A 67 6.60 -10.66 -14.91
N ARG A 68 6.72 -11.35 -16.07
CA ARG A 68 7.30 -12.69 -16.16
C ARG A 68 8.69 -12.75 -15.53
N VAL A 69 9.57 -11.85 -15.96
CA VAL A 69 10.94 -11.77 -15.44
C VAL A 69 10.94 -11.54 -13.92
N GLN A 70 10.15 -10.58 -13.43
CA GLN A 70 10.15 -10.28 -12.01
C GLN A 70 9.56 -11.43 -11.16
N LEU A 71 8.51 -12.11 -11.63
CA LEU A 71 7.92 -13.24 -10.92
C LEU A 71 8.84 -14.47 -10.94
N GLN A 72 9.57 -14.71 -12.02
CA GLN A 72 10.59 -15.75 -12.06
C GLN A 72 11.69 -15.52 -11.01
N ILE A 73 12.18 -14.29 -10.91
CA ILE A 73 13.18 -13.91 -9.89
C ILE A 73 12.61 -14.04 -8.48
N LEU A 74 11.39 -13.53 -8.24
CA LEU A 74 10.77 -13.53 -6.92
C LEU A 74 10.55 -14.95 -6.37
N ASN A 75 10.25 -15.91 -7.26
CA ASN A 75 9.86 -17.26 -6.91
C ASN A 75 10.94 -18.31 -7.19
N ASP A 76 12.08 -17.90 -7.75
CA ASP A 76 13.14 -18.82 -8.16
C ASP A 76 12.58 -19.93 -9.08
N VAL A 77 11.98 -19.53 -10.20
CA VAL A 77 11.40 -20.41 -11.23
C VAL A 77 11.73 -19.89 -12.62
N ASN A 78 11.60 -20.77 -13.61
CA ASN A 78 11.63 -20.39 -15.02
C ASN A 78 10.38 -20.97 -15.69
N PHE A 79 9.55 -20.11 -16.27
CA PHE A 79 8.39 -20.54 -17.06
C PHE A 79 8.81 -20.77 -18.51
N THR A 80 8.40 -21.87 -19.10
CA THR A 80 8.33 -21.99 -20.55
C THR A 80 7.28 -21.03 -21.11
N ASP A 81 7.24 -20.82 -22.41
CA ASP A 81 6.23 -19.91 -22.99
C ASP A 81 4.80 -20.47 -22.83
N SER A 82 4.65 -21.80 -22.90
CA SER A 82 3.34 -22.45 -22.65
C SER A 82 2.90 -22.32 -21.21
N GLU A 83 3.80 -22.52 -20.26
CA GLU A 83 3.53 -22.37 -18.82
C GLU A 83 3.19 -20.92 -18.47
N TRP A 84 3.92 -19.96 -19.05
CA TRP A 84 3.62 -18.54 -18.84
C TRP A 84 2.24 -18.14 -19.36
N MET A 85 1.88 -18.56 -20.58
CA MET A 85 0.54 -18.33 -21.15
C MET A 85 -0.54 -18.92 -20.24
N ARG A 86 -0.38 -20.18 -19.80
CA ARG A 86 -1.31 -20.84 -18.91
C ARG A 86 -1.44 -20.13 -17.57
N PHE A 87 -0.31 -19.72 -16.95
CA PHE A 87 -0.33 -18.95 -15.71
C PHE A 87 -1.07 -17.61 -15.85
N CYS A 88 -0.90 -16.93 -16.99
CA CYS A 88 -1.63 -15.71 -17.29
C CYS A 88 -3.13 -15.96 -17.40
N GLU A 89 -3.55 -16.96 -18.16
CA GLU A 89 -4.96 -17.27 -18.42
C GLU A 89 -5.69 -17.78 -17.17
N GLU A 90 -5.04 -18.62 -16.38
CA GLU A 90 -5.65 -19.24 -15.19
C GLU A 90 -5.68 -18.30 -13.99
N TYR A 91 -4.67 -17.44 -13.86
CA TYR A 91 -4.50 -16.65 -12.65
C TYR A 91 -4.18 -15.18 -12.91
N LEU A 92 -3.06 -14.84 -13.57
CA LEU A 92 -2.57 -13.46 -13.58
C LEU A 92 -3.51 -12.51 -14.34
N ASP A 93 -3.99 -12.90 -15.51
CA ASP A 93 -4.84 -12.05 -16.38
C ASP A 93 -6.07 -12.80 -16.89
N LYS A 94 -6.73 -13.51 -16.00
CA LYS A 94 -7.98 -14.22 -16.33
C LYS A 94 -9.00 -13.23 -16.91
N ALA A 95 -9.57 -13.58 -18.06
CA ALA A 95 -10.45 -12.70 -18.84
C ALA A 95 -11.70 -12.24 -18.07
N SER A 96 -12.20 -13.05 -17.13
CA SER A 96 -13.34 -12.71 -16.28
C SER A 96 -13.05 -11.73 -15.17
N ASP A 97 -11.76 -11.45 -14.87
CA ASP A 97 -11.39 -10.65 -13.72
C ASP A 97 -11.63 -9.16 -13.96
N ASN A 98 -12.26 -8.55 -12.99
CA ASN A 98 -12.35 -7.09 -12.87
C ASN A 98 -11.33 -6.55 -11.87
N HIS A 99 -11.33 -5.25 -11.60
CA HIS A 99 -10.39 -4.62 -10.66
C HIS A 99 -10.57 -5.09 -9.20
N ILE A 100 -11.76 -5.54 -8.80
CA ILE A 100 -12.00 -6.10 -7.45
C ILE A 100 -11.31 -7.46 -7.34
N ASP A 101 -11.43 -8.31 -8.37
CA ASP A 101 -10.76 -9.61 -8.40
C ASP A 101 -9.25 -9.46 -8.39
N LYS A 102 -8.70 -8.49 -9.14
CA LYS A 102 -7.27 -8.18 -9.12
C LYS A 102 -6.82 -7.63 -7.76
N THR A 103 -7.66 -6.82 -7.09
CA THR A 103 -7.37 -6.35 -5.73
C THR A 103 -7.33 -7.53 -4.75
N ARG A 104 -8.29 -8.46 -4.85
CA ARG A 104 -8.29 -9.68 -4.02
C ARG A 104 -7.02 -10.49 -4.21
N LYS A 105 -6.52 -10.63 -5.44
CA LYS A 105 -5.24 -11.32 -5.71
C LYS A 105 -4.05 -10.65 -5.03
N ILE A 106 -4.05 -9.34 -4.82
CA ILE A 106 -2.98 -8.67 -4.07
C ILE A 106 -3.14 -8.87 -2.56
N HIS A 107 -4.38 -8.87 -2.04
CA HIS A 107 -4.60 -8.83 -0.60
C HIS A 107 -4.90 -10.20 0.04
N ASP A 108 -5.62 -11.06 -0.64
CA ASP A 108 -6.07 -12.35 -0.11
C ASP A 108 -5.41 -13.54 -0.83
N ASP A 109 -5.48 -13.58 -2.17
CA ASP A 109 -5.11 -14.71 -2.99
C ASP A 109 -3.77 -14.50 -3.71
N TYR A 110 -2.76 -13.92 -3.03
CA TYR A 110 -1.48 -13.54 -3.62
C TYR A 110 -0.51 -14.70 -3.87
N ILE A 111 -0.94 -15.92 -3.58
CA ILE A 111 -0.22 -17.17 -3.81
C ILE A 111 -1.07 -18.04 -4.72
N TYR A 112 -0.46 -18.59 -5.75
CA TYR A 112 -1.10 -19.51 -6.68
C TYR A 112 -0.33 -20.82 -6.78
N ASP A 113 -1.01 -21.95 -6.58
CA ASP A 113 -0.45 -23.30 -6.73
C ASP A 113 -0.38 -23.64 -8.20
N PHE A 114 0.80 -23.48 -8.81
CA PHE A 114 1.00 -23.73 -10.23
C PHE A 114 1.60 -25.11 -10.48
N VAL A 115 1.01 -25.86 -11.43
CA VAL A 115 1.48 -27.16 -11.88
C VAL A 115 2.32 -26.95 -13.13
N PHE A 116 3.62 -27.25 -13.05
CA PHE A 116 4.54 -27.16 -14.20
C PHE A 116 4.34 -28.33 -15.17
N ASP A 117 4.88 -28.22 -16.38
CA ASP A 117 4.71 -29.23 -17.43
C ASP A 117 5.36 -30.58 -17.07
N ASP A 118 6.36 -30.58 -16.19
CA ASP A 118 6.99 -31.79 -15.63
C ASP A 118 6.20 -32.42 -14.47
N GLY A 119 5.06 -31.83 -14.10
CA GLY A 119 4.15 -32.30 -13.05
C GLY A 119 4.51 -31.84 -11.63
N HIS A 120 5.61 -31.11 -11.39
CA HIS A 120 5.84 -30.57 -10.06
C HIS A 120 4.90 -29.38 -9.77
N ILE A 121 4.56 -29.19 -8.48
CA ILE A 121 3.69 -28.10 -8.02
C ILE A 121 4.53 -27.12 -7.22
N LYS A 122 4.38 -25.82 -7.50
CA LYS A 122 5.05 -24.76 -6.75
C LYS A 122 4.10 -23.60 -6.49
N ASN A 123 4.18 -23.04 -5.28
CA ASN A 123 3.44 -21.85 -4.90
C ASN A 123 4.11 -20.62 -5.55
N ILE A 124 3.41 -19.98 -6.45
CA ILE A 124 3.87 -18.77 -7.13
C ILE A 124 3.29 -17.55 -6.43
N TYR A 125 4.16 -16.75 -5.86
CA TYR A 125 3.83 -15.48 -5.18
C TYR A 125 3.86 -14.34 -6.20
N ILE A 126 2.81 -13.54 -6.26
CA ILE A 126 2.85 -12.30 -7.04
C ILE A 126 3.38 -11.13 -6.19
N VAL A 127 3.23 -11.20 -4.86
CA VAL A 127 3.85 -10.30 -3.88
C VAL A 127 4.28 -11.08 -2.64
N LYS A 128 5.31 -10.62 -1.94
CA LYS A 128 5.72 -11.14 -0.62
C LYS A 128 5.20 -10.20 0.47
N LYS A 129 4.40 -10.70 1.41
CA LYS A 129 3.73 -9.88 2.44
C LYS A 129 4.35 -10.05 3.82
N GLU A 130 4.99 -11.17 4.09
CA GLU A 130 5.61 -11.46 5.38
C GLU A 130 6.71 -10.44 5.70
N GLU A 131 6.80 -10.01 6.96
CA GLU A 131 7.76 -8.98 7.41
C GLU A 131 9.20 -9.29 6.98
N LYS A 132 9.62 -10.55 7.08
CA LYS A 132 10.97 -11.03 6.70
C LYS A 132 11.23 -10.99 5.19
N ASP A 133 10.17 -11.04 4.36
CA ASP A 133 10.27 -11.20 2.91
C ASP A 133 9.77 -9.98 2.11
N ILE A 134 9.10 -9.03 2.75
CA ILE A 134 8.50 -7.87 2.09
C ILE A 134 9.53 -7.05 1.29
N ALA A 135 10.78 -7.00 1.76
CA ALA A 135 11.87 -6.30 1.08
C ALA A 135 12.34 -7.00 -0.22
N LYS A 136 11.95 -8.26 -0.45
CA LYS A 136 12.25 -9.00 -1.69
C LYS A 136 11.43 -8.48 -2.88
N ASN A 137 10.31 -7.78 -2.64
CA ASN A 137 9.54 -7.18 -3.71
C ASN A 137 10.39 -6.14 -4.44
N LYS A 138 10.41 -6.24 -5.76
CA LYS A 138 11.11 -5.30 -6.65
C LYS A 138 10.23 -4.08 -6.91
N LEU A 139 10.79 -2.89 -6.72
CA LEU A 139 10.14 -1.63 -7.09
C LEU A 139 10.74 -1.08 -8.38
N GLN A 140 9.85 -0.78 -9.34
CA GLN A 140 10.20 -0.21 -10.63
C GLN A 140 9.32 1.01 -10.88
N VAL A 141 9.75 1.90 -11.76
CA VAL A 141 8.99 3.07 -12.16
C VAL A 141 9.01 3.21 -13.67
N ILE A 142 7.84 3.49 -14.24
CA ILE A 142 7.65 3.83 -15.64
C ILE A 142 6.93 5.17 -15.75
N SER A 143 7.10 5.83 -16.88
CA SER A 143 6.42 7.11 -17.15
C SER A 143 5.83 7.13 -18.54
N GLN A 144 4.80 7.97 -18.72
CA GLN A 144 4.20 8.24 -20.01
C GLN A 144 3.74 6.95 -20.75
N PHE A 145 3.19 5.99 -19.99
CA PHE A 145 2.62 4.77 -20.55
C PHE A 145 1.31 5.08 -21.27
N GLU A 146 1.17 4.60 -22.50
CA GLU A 146 -0.02 4.82 -23.32
C GLU A 146 -0.91 3.56 -23.29
N GLN A 147 -2.15 3.75 -22.85
CA GLN A 147 -3.15 2.71 -22.85
C GLN A 147 -4.31 3.08 -23.75
N THR A 148 -4.63 2.20 -24.69
CA THR A 148 -5.81 2.30 -25.54
C THR A 148 -6.99 1.67 -24.81
N GLY A 149 -8.05 2.44 -24.57
CA GLY A 149 -9.33 2.01 -24.03
C GLY A 149 -10.45 2.58 -24.91
N THR A 150 -11.50 3.13 -24.29
CA THR A 150 -12.50 3.93 -25.04
C THR A 150 -11.88 5.20 -25.65
N GLN A 151 -10.79 5.67 -25.03
CA GLN A 151 -9.90 6.73 -25.53
C GLN A 151 -8.46 6.35 -25.22
N ALA A 152 -7.51 6.85 -26.04
CA ALA A 152 -6.08 6.72 -25.74
C ALA A 152 -5.74 7.69 -24.59
N ASN A 153 -5.24 7.14 -23.48
CA ASN A 153 -4.79 7.89 -22.32
C ASN A 153 -3.30 7.65 -22.09
N ARG A 154 -2.62 8.71 -21.65
CA ARG A 154 -1.22 8.68 -21.29
C ARG A 154 -1.08 8.99 -19.80
N TYR A 155 -0.44 8.08 -19.05
CA TYR A 155 -0.31 8.16 -17.62
C TYR A 155 1.03 8.77 -17.23
N ASP A 156 1.05 9.74 -16.30
CA ASP A 156 2.26 10.45 -15.93
C ASP A 156 3.32 9.48 -15.39
N VAL A 157 3.13 8.94 -14.19
CA VAL A 157 4.08 8.00 -13.58
C VAL A 157 3.34 6.83 -12.96
N THR A 158 3.80 5.61 -13.27
CA THR A 158 3.28 4.38 -12.66
C THR A 158 4.41 3.68 -11.91
N ILE A 159 4.13 3.25 -10.68
CA ILE A 159 5.04 2.45 -9.88
C ILE A 159 4.61 0.99 -9.96
N LEU A 160 5.57 0.15 -10.33
CA LEU A 160 5.39 -1.29 -10.43
C LEU A 160 5.97 -1.97 -9.20
N VAL A 161 5.28 -3.00 -8.74
CA VAL A 161 5.78 -3.93 -7.73
C VAL A 161 5.83 -5.31 -8.37
N ASN A 162 7.00 -5.89 -8.49
CA ASN A 162 7.24 -7.14 -9.23
C ASN A 162 6.68 -7.09 -10.66
N GLY A 163 6.81 -5.93 -11.32
CA GLY A 163 6.29 -5.69 -12.67
C GLY A 163 4.81 -5.30 -12.72
N LEU A 164 4.01 -5.54 -11.67
CA LEU A 164 2.58 -5.20 -11.63
C LEU A 164 2.35 -3.73 -11.32
N PRO A 165 1.52 -3.00 -12.08
CA PRO A 165 1.21 -1.59 -11.83
C PRO A 165 0.29 -1.46 -10.62
N LEU A 166 0.86 -1.16 -9.46
CA LEU A 166 0.10 -1.07 -8.20
C LEU A 166 -0.18 0.35 -7.75
N ILE A 167 0.60 1.34 -8.21
CA ILE A 167 0.42 2.73 -7.81
C ILE A 167 0.49 3.64 -9.03
N GLN A 168 -0.52 4.48 -9.19
CA GLN A 168 -0.54 5.52 -10.22
C GLN A 168 -0.34 6.88 -9.58
N VAL A 169 0.58 7.66 -10.14
CA VAL A 169 0.86 9.03 -9.72
C VAL A 169 0.47 9.99 -10.84
N GLU A 170 -0.30 10.99 -10.50
CA GLU A 170 -0.72 12.05 -11.41
C GLU A 170 -0.19 13.39 -10.92
N LEU A 171 0.51 14.08 -11.77
CA LEU A 171 1.20 15.32 -11.46
C LEU A 171 0.56 16.50 -12.16
N LYS A 172 0.52 17.65 -11.51
CA LYS A 172 0.14 18.93 -12.08
C LYS A 172 1.23 19.96 -11.74
N LYS A 173 1.42 20.91 -12.62
CA LYS A 173 2.37 22.01 -12.37
C LYS A 173 2.00 22.80 -11.13
N ARG A 174 2.98 23.43 -10.51
CA ARG A 174 2.76 24.32 -9.36
C ARG A 174 1.75 25.43 -9.72
N GLY A 175 0.87 25.73 -8.75
CA GLY A 175 -0.20 26.72 -8.93
C GLY A 175 -1.51 26.18 -9.51
N VAL A 176 -1.54 24.96 -10.03
CA VAL A 176 -2.77 24.26 -10.45
C VAL A 176 -3.40 23.59 -9.23
N ALA A 177 -4.72 23.62 -9.16
CA ALA A 177 -5.44 22.98 -8.07
C ALA A 177 -5.26 21.45 -8.13
N ILE A 178 -4.85 20.83 -7.02
CA ILE A 178 -4.64 19.37 -6.93
C ILE A 178 -5.89 18.56 -7.31
N ARG A 179 -7.09 19.15 -7.20
CA ARG A 179 -8.36 18.54 -7.63
C ARG A 179 -8.37 18.21 -9.12
N GLU A 180 -7.60 18.90 -9.95
CA GLU A 180 -7.49 18.59 -11.38
C GLU A 180 -6.81 17.23 -11.61
N ALA A 181 -5.73 16.91 -10.87
CA ALA A 181 -5.11 15.61 -10.91
C ALA A 181 -6.09 14.49 -10.45
N PHE A 182 -6.88 14.76 -9.42
CA PHE A 182 -7.92 13.84 -8.97
C PHE A 182 -8.99 13.58 -10.05
N ASN A 183 -9.44 14.64 -10.72
CA ASN A 183 -10.42 14.52 -11.80
C ASN A 183 -9.87 13.73 -12.99
N GLN A 184 -8.57 13.87 -13.27
CA GLN A 184 -7.90 13.11 -14.33
C GLN A 184 -7.84 11.63 -14.01
N ILE A 185 -7.47 11.22 -12.80
CA ILE A 185 -7.54 9.82 -12.37
C ILE A 185 -8.97 9.26 -12.46
N ASN A 186 -9.97 10.05 -12.06
CA ASN A 186 -11.37 9.63 -12.18
C ASN A 186 -11.80 9.39 -13.64
N ARG A 187 -11.28 10.18 -14.57
CA ARG A 187 -11.47 9.98 -16.01
C ARG A 187 -10.82 8.69 -16.46
N TYR A 188 -9.54 8.47 -16.15
CA TYR A 188 -8.81 7.24 -16.51
C TYR A 188 -9.48 5.97 -15.98
N SER A 189 -10.03 6.01 -14.76
CA SER A 189 -10.75 4.87 -14.18
C SER A 189 -11.99 4.47 -14.97
N LYS A 190 -12.61 5.41 -15.66
CA LYS A 190 -13.79 5.15 -16.51
C LYS A 190 -13.41 4.73 -17.93
N GLU A 191 -12.30 5.26 -18.44
CA GLU A 191 -11.96 5.17 -19.86
C GLU A 191 -10.95 4.07 -20.18
N SER A 192 -9.97 3.81 -19.30
CA SER A 192 -8.84 2.99 -19.69
C SER A 192 -8.29 2.03 -18.62
N PHE A 193 -8.30 2.36 -17.31
CA PHE A 193 -7.73 1.45 -16.30
C PHE A 193 -8.45 0.10 -16.26
N ASN A 194 -9.76 0.07 -16.52
CA ASN A 194 -10.60 -1.11 -16.47
C ASN A 194 -10.88 -1.71 -17.87
N SER A 195 -10.11 -1.29 -18.89
CA SER A 195 -10.22 -1.88 -20.22
C SER A 195 -9.86 -3.36 -20.22
N ASP A 196 -10.36 -4.11 -21.20
CA ASP A 196 -10.11 -5.55 -21.31
C ASP A 196 -8.61 -5.84 -21.41
N ASN A 197 -8.19 -6.90 -20.72
CA ASN A 197 -6.80 -7.36 -20.68
C ASN A 197 -5.80 -6.27 -20.25
N SER A 198 -6.17 -5.39 -19.32
CA SER A 198 -5.29 -4.35 -18.79
C SER A 198 -4.73 -4.76 -17.43
N LEU A 199 -3.40 -4.80 -17.32
CA LEU A 199 -2.73 -4.95 -16.02
C LEU A 199 -3.01 -3.78 -15.07
N TYR A 200 -3.45 -2.62 -15.58
CA TYR A 200 -3.86 -1.48 -14.75
C TYR A 200 -5.08 -1.76 -13.86
N LYS A 201 -5.81 -2.84 -14.09
CA LYS A 201 -6.80 -3.36 -13.13
C LYS A 201 -6.18 -3.73 -11.77
N TYR A 202 -4.86 -3.93 -11.70
CA TYR A 202 -4.13 -4.18 -10.45
C TYR A 202 -3.84 -2.92 -9.62
N LEU A 203 -4.15 -1.72 -10.10
CA LEU A 203 -3.91 -0.49 -9.36
C LEU A 203 -4.61 -0.51 -7.99
N GLN A 204 -3.85 -0.22 -6.94
CA GLN A 204 -4.32 -0.20 -5.56
C GLN A 204 -4.38 1.21 -4.99
N ILE A 205 -3.34 2.01 -5.25
CA ILE A 205 -3.15 3.33 -4.67
C ILE A 205 -3.02 4.36 -5.79
N PHE A 206 -3.69 5.48 -5.60
CA PHE A 206 -3.48 6.68 -6.38
C PHE A 206 -2.77 7.74 -5.56
N VAL A 207 -1.82 8.41 -6.17
CA VAL A 207 -1.15 9.58 -5.63
C VAL A 207 -1.38 10.75 -6.56
N ILE A 208 -1.71 11.90 -6.01
CA ILE A 208 -1.90 13.14 -6.75
C ILE A 208 -1.01 14.21 -6.14
N SER A 209 -0.39 15.05 -6.98
CA SER A 209 0.42 16.16 -6.51
C SER A 209 0.45 17.31 -7.51
N ASN A 210 0.62 18.52 -6.97
CA ASN A 210 0.96 19.72 -7.74
C ASN A 210 2.31 20.32 -7.33
N GLY A 211 3.17 19.49 -6.73
CA GLY A 211 4.47 19.88 -6.21
C GLY A 211 4.44 20.49 -4.80
N THR A 212 3.34 21.15 -4.40
CA THR A 212 3.20 21.80 -3.09
C THR A 212 2.19 21.11 -2.17
N ASP A 213 1.22 20.40 -2.73
CA ASP A 213 0.26 19.56 -2.01
C ASP A 213 0.27 18.18 -2.66
N SER A 214 0.47 17.13 -1.85
CA SER A 214 0.51 15.73 -2.26
C SER A 214 -0.45 14.94 -1.41
N ARG A 215 -1.24 14.09 -2.05
CA ARG A 215 -2.25 13.24 -1.40
C ARG A 215 -2.29 11.86 -2.01
N TYR A 216 -2.80 10.90 -1.26
CA TYR A 216 -3.01 9.54 -1.73
C TYR A 216 -4.40 9.02 -1.36
N PHE A 217 -4.88 8.01 -2.08
CA PHE A 217 -6.16 7.36 -1.83
C PHE A 217 -6.23 5.98 -2.48
N ALA A 218 -7.16 5.14 -1.99
CA ALA A 218 -7.37 3.80 -2.50
C ALA A 218 -8.18 3.78 -3.81
N ASN A 219 -7.98 2.74 -4.63
CA ASN A 219 -8.68 2.59 -5.89
C ASN A 219 -10.14 2.12 -5.74
N THR A 220 -10.48 1.31 -4.74
CA THR A 220 -11.78 0.62 -4.68
C THR A 220 -12.92 1.42 -4.07
N THR A 221 -12.70 2.65 -3.69
CA THR A 221 -13.76 3.48 -3.13
C THR A 221 -14.82 3.77 -4.19
N LYS A 222 -16.10 3.51 -3.88
CA LYS A 222 -17.21 3.94 -4.74
C LYS A 222 -17.17 5.45 -4.91
N ARG A 223 -16.81 5.90 -6.11
CA ARG A 223 -16.54 7.31 -6.37
C ARG A 223 -17.84 8.06 -6.59
N ASN A 224 -18.07 9.08 -5.77
CA ASN A 224 -19.14 10.04 -5.88
C ASN A 224 -18.57 11.47 -5.96
N LYS A 225 -19.45 12.47 -5.98
CA LYS A 225 -19.03 13.90 -6.05
C LYS A 225 -18.09 14.34 -4.93
N ASN A 226 -18.11 13.67 -3.77
CA ASN A 226 -17.33 14.02 -2.58
C ASN A 226 -16.13 13.11 -2.38
N SER A 227 -15.78 12.25 -3.35
CA SER A 227 -14.68 11.30 -3.20
C SER A 227 -13.31 11.98 -3.00
N PHE A 228 -13.15 13.24 -3.43
CA PHE A 228 -11.95 14.02 -3.16
C PHE A 228 -11.73 14.25 -1.66
N ASP A 229 -12.77 14.36 -0.87
CA ASP A 229 -12.70 14.59 0.57
C ASP A 229 -12.15 13.37 1.33
N PHE A 230 -12.12 12.21 0.68
CA PHE A 230 -11.50 10.99 1.21
C PHE A 230 -10.03 10.84 0.84
N THR A 231 -9.45 11.76 0.08
CA THR A 231 -8.01 11.79 -0.15
C THR A 231 -7.28 12.09 1.15
N MET A 232 -6.13 11.44 1.36
CA MET A 232 -5.37 11.52 2.60
C MET A 232 -4.06 12.27 2.38
N ASN A 233 -3.67 13.07 3.37
CA ASN A 233 -2.32 13.60 3.45
C ASN A 233 -1.41 12.59 4.14
N TRP A 234 -0.15 12.51 3.73
CA TRP A 234 0.87 11.87 4.51
C TRP A 234 1.28 12.77 5.68
N ALA A 235 1.67 12.18 6.79
CA ALA A 235 1.99 12.93 7.99
C ALA A 235 3.05 12.21 8.83
N LYS A 236 3.76 12.98 9.67
CA LYS A 236 4.60 12.48 10.74
C LYS A 236 3.74 11.83 11.85
N ALA A 237 4.41 11.15 12.78
CA ALA A 237 3.75 10.53 13.92
C ALA A 237 3.11 11.55 14.90
N ASP A 238 3.52 12.81 14.86
CA ASP A 238 2.92 13.93 15.60
C ASP A 238 1.77 14.61 14.84
N ASN A 239 1.35 14.04 13.69
CA ASN A 239 0.34 14.55 12.76
C ASN A 239 0.76 15.81 11.97
N THR A 240 2.02 16.22 12.00
CA THR A 240 2.52 17.27 11.11
C THR A 240 2.43 16.79 9.65
N LEU A 241 1.68 17.54 8.83
CA LEU A 241 1.42 17.15 7.45
C LEU A 241 2.68 17.29 6.57
N ILE A 242 2.90 16.30 5.73
CA ILE A 242 3.95 16.27 4.71
C ILE A 242 3.28 16.47 3.36
N LYS A 243 3.33 17.69 2.82
CA LYS A 243 2.60 18.08 1.63
C LYS A 243 3.48 18.27 0.40
N ASP A 244 4.66 18.86 0.57
CA ASP A 244 5.61 19.08 -0.53
C ASP A 244 5.98 17.74 -1.18
N LEU A 245 6.02 17.68 -2.51
CA LEU A 245 6.24 16.44 -3.25
C LEU A 245 7.60 15.80 -2.93
N LYS A 246 8.66 16.58 -2.73
CA LYS A 246 9.98 16.05 -2.36
C LYS A 246 9.97 15.35 -1.01
N ASP A 247 9.40 16.04 -0.01
CA ASP A 247 9.28 15.49 1.35
C ASP A 247 8.35 14.26 1.35
N PHE A 248 7.26 14.32 0.57
CA PHE A 248 6.36 13.19 0.39
C PHE A 248 7.07 12.01 -0.27
N THR A 249 7.85 12.26 -1.34
CA THR A 249 8.60 11.22 -2.04
C THR A 249 9.66 10.60 -1.12
N ALA A 250 10.39 11.40 -0.38
CA ALA A 250 11.44 10.93 0.53
C ALA A 250 10.91 10.06 1.67
N THR A 251 9.64 10.20 2.04
CA THR A 251 9.03 9.49 3.18
C THR A 251 8.02 8.44 2.77
N PHE A 252 7.01 8.79 1.97
CA PHE A 252 5.95 7.88 1.56
C PHE A 252 6.46 6.82 0.58
N PHE A 253 7.30 7.21 -0.39
CA PHE A 253 7.87 6.31 -1.39
C PHE A 253 9.19 5.65 -0.96
N GLN A 254 9.64 5.85 0.27
CA GLN A 254 10.71 5.04 0.80
C GLN A 254 10.31 3.56 0.72
N LYS A 255 11.20 2.70 0.18
CA LYS A 255 10.87 1.33 -0.24
C LYS A 255 10.08 0.55 0.82
N ASN A 256 10.56 0.53 2.06
CA ASN A 256 9.88 -0.21 3.11
C ASN A 256 8.54 0.43 3.49
N THR A 257 8.45 1.76 3.48
CA THR A 257 7.20 2.47 3.80
C THR A 257 6.11 2.15 2.80
N ILE A 258 6.38 2.32 1.50
CA ILE A 258 5.36 2.11 0.48
C ILE A 258 4.90 0.65 0.39
N LEU A 259 5.83 -0.30 0.51
CA LEU A 259 5.47 -1.72 0.54
C LEU A 259 4.61 -2.07 1.76
N ARG A 260 4.92 -1.51 2.93
CA ARG A 260 4.10 -1.74 4.13
C ARG A 260 2.74 -1.03 4.05
N VAL A 261 2.68 0.20 3.53
CA VAL A 261 1.40 0.87 3.28
C VAL A 261 0.52 0.03 2.35
N LEU A 262 1.10 -0.48 1.28
CA LEU A 262 0.40 -1.27 0.27
C LEU A 262 -0.01 -2.66 0.79
N LEU A 263 0.89 -3.40 1.41
CA LEU A 263 0.73 -4.83 1.70
C LEU A 263 0.37 -5.13 3.16
N THR A 264 0.85 -4.30 4.10
CA THR A 264 0.62 -4.49 5.54
C THR A 264 -0.49 -3.58 6.07
N TYR A 265 -0.49 -2.28 5.73
CA TYR A 265 -1.44 -1.29 6.27
C TYR A 265 -2.63 -1.00 5.35
N SER A 266 -2.89 -1.89 4.43
CA SER A 266 -4.14 -1.92 3.67
C SER A 266 -4.98 -3.11 4.10
N VAL A 267 -6.30 -2.96 4.05
CA VAL A 267 -7.28 -4.00 4.34
C VAL A 267 -8.28 -4.04 3.21
N PHE A 268 -8.44 -5.19 2.58
CA PHE A 268 -9.50 -5.43 1.61
C PHE A 268 -10.65 -6.10 2.36
N ASP A 269 -11.77 -5.38 2.49
CA ASP A 269 -12.87 -5.84 3.33
C ASP A 269 -13.87 -6.74 2.58
N SER A 270 -14.70 -7.45 3.33
CA SER A 270 -15.74 -8.35 2.77
C SER A 270 -16.79 -7.63 1.91
N SER A 271 -16.83 -6.29 1.95
CA SER A 271 -17.67 -5.45 1.09
C SER A 271 -16.96 -5.01 -0.18
N ASN A 272 -15.79 -5.58 -0.47
CA ASN A 272 -14.92 -5.26 -1.62
C ASN A 272 -14.42 -3.80 -1.62
N ASN A 273 -14.13 -3.23 -0.44
CA ASN A 273 -13.47 -1.94 -0.35
C ASN A 273 -12.02 -2.12 0.08
N LEU A 274 -11.11 -1.45 -0.60
CA LEU A 274 -9.73 -1.34 -0.16
C LEU A 274 -9.62 -0.14 0.79
N LEU A 275 -9.27 -0.42 2.03
CA LEU A 275 -9.05 0.56 3.08
C LEU A 275 -7.54 0.72 3.27
N ILE A 276 -7.02 1.92 3.11
CA ILE A 276 -5.63 2.25 3.42
C ILE A 276 -5.61 3.00 4.76
N MET A 277 -4.80 2.51 5.69
CA MET A 277 -4.69 3.14 7.01
C MET A 277 -4.10 4.54 6.89
N ARG A 278 -4.62 5.45 7.71
CA ARG A 278 -4.10 6.82 7.83
C ARG A 278 -2.79 6.83 8.62
N PRO A 279 -1.91 7.83 8.43
CA PRO A 279 -0.61 7.88 9.09
C PRO A 279 -0.68 7.72 10.63
N TYR A 280 -1.63 8.38 11.28
CA TYR A 280 -1.80 8.25 12.74
C TYR A 280 -2.26 6.85 13.18
N GLN A 281 -3.02 6.13 12.34
CA GLN A 281 -3.41 4.74 12.60
C GLN A 281 -2.22 3.80 12.47
N ILE A 282 -1.37 4.02 11.45
CA ILE A 282 -0.11 3.29 11.26
C ILE A 282 0.81 3.53 12.46
N ALA A 283 1.02 4.79 12.85
CA ALA A 283 1.84 5.15 14.00
C ALA A 283 1.34 4.52 15.31
N ALA A 284 0.02 4.49 15.53
CA ALA A 284 -0.55 3.83 16.68
C ALA A 284 -0.32 2.31 16.66
N THR A 285 -0.53 1.66 15.52
CA THR A 285 -0.31 0.22 15.35
C THR A 285 1.15 -0.13 15.60
N GLU A 286 2.11 0.60 15.02
CA GLU A 286 3.54 0.37 15.22
C GLU A 286 3.95 0.55 16.68
N ARG A 287 3.44 1.55 17.37
CA ARG A 287 3.71 1.76 18.81
C ARG A 287 3.16 0.62 19.67
N ILE A 288 1.98 0.08 19.35
CA ILE A 288 1.43 -1.09 20.03
C ILE A 288 2.34 -2.30 19.82
N LEU A 289 2.72 -2.60 18.59
CA LEU A 289 3.60 -3.73 18.27
C LEU A 289 4.99 -3.57 18.90
N TRP A 290 5.55 -2.37 18.85
CA TRP A 290 6.81 -2.07 19.52
C TRP A 290 6.71 -2.32 21.04
N LYS A 291 5.61 -1.89 21.66
CA LYS A 291 5.38 -2.09 23.09
C LYS A 291 5.27 -3.57 23.45
N ILE A 292 4.57 -4.36 22.63
CA ILE A 292 4.48 -5.81 22.79
C ILE A 292 5.87 -6.45 22.68
N LYS A 293 6.60 -6.16 21.61
CA LYS A 293 7.95 -6.70 21.35
C LYS A 293 8.94 -6.31 22.47
N SER A 294 8.97 -5.04 22.87
CA SER A 294 9.86 -4.56 23.92
C SER A 294 9.54 -5.18 25.30
N SER A 295 8.27 -5.32 25.63
CA SER A 295 7.84 -5.95 26.87
C SER A 295 8.21 -7.43 26.93
N TYR A 296 8.12 -8.13 25.80
CA TYR A 296 8.57 -9.51 25.67
C TYR A 296 10.08 -9.64 25.90
N ILE A 297 10.89 -8.83 25.21
CA ILE A 297 12.36 -8.86 25.32
C ILE A 297 12.82 -8.51 26.74
N THR A 298 12.20 -7.51 27.38
CA THR A 298 12.56 -7.06 28.72
C THR A 298 11.91 -7.89 29.84
N LYS A 299 11.09 -8.89 29.49
CA LYS A 299 10.34 -9.74 30.44
C LYS A 299 9.45 -8.96 31.41
N LYS A 300 8.87 -7.84 30.95
CA LYS A 300 8.01 -6.96 31.76
C LYS A 300 6.51 -7.20 31.56
N TRP A 301 6.12 -8.30 30.89
CA TRP A 301 4.72 -8.63 30.70
C TRP A 301 3.99 -8.80 32.04
N GLY A 302 2.73 -8.43 32.08
CA GLY A 302 1.92 -8.45 33.31
C GLY A 302 2.18 -7.27 34.26
N THR A 303 3.02 -6.31 33.88
CA THR A 303 3.26 -5.08 34.65
C THR A 303 2.62 -3.86 33.98
N THR A 304 2.44 -2.77 34.73
CA THR A 304 1.95 -1.50 34.18
C THR A 304 2.89 -0.93 33.12
N GLU A 305 4.18 -1.26 33.20
CA GLU A 305 5.19 -0.81 32.24
C GLU A 305 5.04 -1.49 30.87
N SER A 306 4.40 -2.65 30.80
CA SER A 306 4.13 -3.35 29.54
C SER A 306 2.89 -2.82 28.82
N GLY A 307 2.04 -2.06 29.50
CA GLY A 307 0.83 -1.46 28.95
C GLY A 307 1.06 -0.09 28.31
N GLY A 308 -0.03 0.50 27.89
CA GLY A 308 -0.08 1.84 27.33
C GLY A 308 -1.51 2.23 26.96
N TYR A 309 -1.66 3.41 26.38
CA TYR A 309 -2.94 3.88 25.88
C TYR A 309 -2.77 4.59 24.55
N ILE A 310 -3.81 4.55 23.74
CA ILE A 310 -3.88 5.26 22.46
C ILE A 310 -5.05 6.25 22.54
N TRP A 311 -4.74 7.53 22.32
CA TRP A 311 -5.75 8.59 22.35
C TRP A 311 -6.23 8.88 20.92
N HIS A 312 -7.38 8.35 20.58
CA HIS A 312 -8.05 8.59 19.29
C HIS A 312 -9.42 9.22 19.53
N THR A 313 -9.77 10.23 18.73
CA THR A 313 -11.11 10.84 18.76
C THR A 313 -12.18 9.90 18.21
N THR A 314 -13.44 10.20 18.48
CA THR A 314 -14.57 9.47 17.87
C THR A 314 -14.54 9.62 16.35
N GLY A 315 -14.82 8.55 15.63
CA GLY A 315 -14.80 8.53 14.16
C GLY A 315 -13.41 8.47 13.52
N SER A 316 -12.31 8.39 14.29
CA SER A 316 -10.95 8.29 13.77
C SER A 316 -10.57 6.89 13.25
N GLY A 317 -11.48 5.90 13.32
CA GLY A 317 -11.21 4.52 12.90
C GLY A 317 -10.43 3.70 13.91
N LYS A 318 -10.72 3.88 15.22
CA LYS A 318 -10.15 3.05 16.31
C LYS A 318 -10.29 1.55 16.04
N THR A 319 -11.43 1.13 15.51
CA THR A 319 -11.73 -0.28 15.21
C THR A 319 -10.76 -0.86 14.18
N LEU A 320 -10.45 -0.10 13.11
CA LEU A 320 -9.47 -0.54 12.12
C LEU A 320 -8.06 -0.60 12.71
N THR A 321 -7.69 0.38 13.55
CA THR A 321 -6.38 0.41 14.22
C THR A 321 -6.21 -0.79 15.16
N SER A 322 -7.20 -1.06 16.03
CA SER A 322 -7.16 -2.17 16.97
C SER A 322 -7.21 -3.53 16.26
N PHE A 323 -8.04 -3.68 15.22
CA PHE A 323 -8.05 -4.87 14.38
C PHE A 323 -6.67 -5.15 13.79
N LYS A 324 -6.05 -4.14 13.17
CA LYS A 324 -4.75 -4.31 12.51
C LYS A 324 -3.64 -4.61 13.51
N ALA A 325 -3.64 -3.93 14.65
CA ALA A 325 -2.68 -4.22 15.73
C ALA A 325 -2.83 -5.65 16.26
N ALA A 326 -4.07 -6.12 16.49
CA ALA A 326 -4.34 -7.47 16.89
C ALA A 326 -3.88 -8.50 15.85
N ARG A 327 -4.22 -8.29 14.58
CA ARG A 327 -3.82 -9.17 13.48
C ARG A 327 -2.31 -9.31 13.37
N LEU A 328 -1.58 -8.19 13.40
CA LEU A 328 -0.11 -8.23 13.33
C LEU A 328 0.53 -8.77 14.61
N ALA A 329 -0.12 -8.63 15.76
CA ALA A 329 0.34 -9.26 17.00
C ALA A 329 0.23 -10.78 16.94
N THR A 330 -0.80 -11.35 16.31
CA THR A 330 -0.94 -12.80 16.14
C THR A 330 0.10 -13.43 15.21
N GLU A 331 0.84 -12.62 14.44
CA GLU A 331 1.96 -13.08 13.61
C GLU A 331 3.27 -13.24 14.40
N LEU A 332 3.28 -12.84 15.68
CA LEU A 332 4.44 -12.99 16.57
C LEU A 332 4.43 -14.38 17.21
N ASP A 333 5.51 -15.16 17.04
CA ASP A 333 5.63 -16.57 17.47
C ASP A 333 5.35 -16.82 18.96
N TYR A 334 5.40 -15.77 19.79
CA TYR A 334 5.18 -15.84 21.23
C TYR A 334 3.81 -15.32 21.68
N ILE A 335 2.90 -15.02 20.74
CA ILE A 335 1.53 -14.59 21.02
C ILE A 335 0.56 -15.68 20.58
N ASP A 336 -0.05 -16.36 21.55
CA ASP A 336 -1.02 -17.41 21.28
C ASP A 336 -2.41 -16.85 20.98
N LYS A 337 -2.83 -15.82 21.72
CA LYS A 337 -4.17 -15.21 21.61
C LYS A 337 -4.13 -13.72 21.87
N VAL A 338 -5.05 -12.99 21.23
CA VAL A 338 -5.33 -11.57 21.50
C VAL A 338 -6.76 -11.44 22.00
N PHE A 339 -6.95 -10.80 23.15
CA PHE A 339 -8.27 -10.50 23.70
C PHE A 339 -8.63 -9.04 23.48
N PHE A 340 -9.80 -8.81 22.90
CA PHE A 340 -10.40 -7.50 22.77
C PHE A 340 -11.54 -7.37 23.79
N VAL A 341 -11.34 -6.53 24.80
CA VAL A 341 -12.30 -6.35 25.89
C VAL A 341 -13.04 -5.03 25.73
N VAL A 342 -14.37 -5.09 25.76
CA VAL A 342 -15.25 -3.92 25.59
C VAL A 342 -16.14 -3.78 26.84
N ASP A 343 -16.39 -2.55 27.26
CA ASP A 343 -17.19 -2.26 28.47
C ASP A 343 -18.71 -2.31 28.25
N ARG A 344 -19.18 -2.34 26.98
CA ARG A 344 -20.60 -2.30 26.62
C ARG A 344 -20.97 -3.35 25.59
N LYS A 345 -22.06 -4.07 25.82
CA LYS A 345 -22.55 -5.12 24.90
C LYS A 345 -22.85 -4.62 23.49
N ASP A 346 -23.46 -3.43 23.36
CA ASP A 346 -23.76 -2.87 22.03
C ASP A 346 -22.49 -2.55 21.25
N LEU A 347 -21.45 -2.08 21.93
CA LEU A 347 -20.15 -1.79 21.32
C LEU A 347 -19.41 -3.07 20.94
N ASP A 348 -19.56 -4.12 21.75
CA ASP A 348 -19.00 -5.45 21.47
C ASP A 348 -19.56 -6.01 20.15
N TYR A 349 -20.88 -6.04 20.00
CA TYR A 349 -21.51 -6.50 18.76
C TYR A 349 -21.08 -5.70 17.53
N GLN A 350 -21.04 -4.36 17.64
CA GLN A 350 -20.60 -3.50 16.54
C GLN A 350 -19.14 -3.74 16.19
N THR A 351 -18.26 -3.89 17.16
CA THR A 351 -16.85 -4.14 16.96
C THR A 351 -16.62 -5.51 16.32
N MET A 352 -17.29 -6.54 16.80
CA MET A 352 -17.22 -7.88 16.23
C MET A 352 -17.67 -7.89 14.76
N LYS A 353 -18.78 -7.22 14.44
CA LYS A 353 -19.28 -7.06 13.06
C LYS A 353 -18.28 -6.34 12.16
N GLU A 354 -17.63 -5.28 12.65
CA GLU A 354 -16.60 -4.57 11.89
C GLU A 354 -15.34 -5.43 11.70
N TYR A 355 -14.90 -6.18 12.72
CA TYR A 355 -13.76 -7.09 12.60
C TYR A 355 -14.01 -8.19 11.59
N GLN A 356 -15.20 -8.81 11.62
CA GLN A 356 -15.60 -9.81 10.63
C GLN A 356 -15.73 -9.22 9.22
N ARG A 357 -16.07 -7.94 9.11
CA ARG A 357 -16.04 -7.24 7.83
C ARG A 357 -14.60 -7.09 7.31
N PHE A 358 -13.63 -6.79 8.19
CA PHE A 358 -12.22 -6.67 7.80
C PHE A 358 -11.58 -8.02 7.46
N SER A 359 -11.96 -9.06 8.17
CA SER A 359 -11.53 -10.44 7.91
C SER A 359 -12.57 -11.42 8.45
N PRO A 360 -13.29 -12.14 7.59
CA PRO A 360 -14.23 -13.17 8.02
C PRO A 360 -13.56 -14.18 8.96
N ASP A 361 -14.32 -14.66 9.94
CA ASP A 361 -13.89 -15.67 10.93
C ASP A 361 -12.67 -15.28 11.80
N SER A 362 -12.33 -13.99 11.83
CA SER A 362 -11.17 -13.50 12.60
C SER A 362 -11.44 -13.32 14.10
N VAL A 363 -12.69 -13.32 14.53
CA VAL A 363 -13.10 -13.05 15.93
C VAL A 363 -14.15 -14.04 16.40
N ASN A 364 -13.90 -14.63 17.56
CA ASN A 364 -14.88 -15.41 18.30
C ASN A 364 -15.38 -14.58 19.49
N GLY A 365 -16.70 -14.39 19.59
CA GLY A 365 -17.31 -13.77 20.76
C GLY A 365 -17.47 -14.77 21.91
N SER A 366 -17.19 -14.36 23.14
CA SER A 366 -17.51 -15.12 24.34
C SER A 366 -18.28 -14.25 25.33
N GLU A 367 -19.45 -14.71 25.76
CA GLU A 367 -20.29 -13.98 26.73
C GLU A 367 -19.91 -14.30 28.18
N ASN A 368 -19.08 -15.29 28.42
CA ASN A 368 -18.66 -15.71 29.76
C ASN A 368 -17.22 -16.27 29.77
N THR A 369 -16.62 -16.28 30.96
CA THR A 369 -15.25 -16.75 31.17
C THR A 369 -15.07 -18.25 30.91
N ALA A 370 -16.14 -19.05 30.89
CA ALA A 370 -16.07 -20.48 30.61
C ALA A 370 -15.93 -20.79 29.10
N GLY A 371 -16.22 -19.78 28.23
CA GLY A 371 -16.07 -19.89 26.80
C GLY A 371 -14.72 -19.34 26.28
N LEU A 372 -13.88 -18.77 27.16
CA LEU A 372 -12.52 -18.31 26.86
C LEU A 372 -11.52 -19.44 27.05
#